data_1c1395629edbdc370577be4a2e3c7de5
#
_entry.id   1c1395629edbdc370577be4a2e3c7de5
#
_cell.length_a   1.000
_cell.length_b   1.000
_cell.length_c   1.000
_cell.angle_alpha   90.00
_cell.angle_beta   90.00
_cell.angle_gamma   90.00
#
_symmetry.space_group_name_H-M   'P 1'
#
loop_
_entity.id
_entity.type
_entity.pdbx_description
1 polymer ?
#
loop_
_entity_poly.entity_id
_entity_poly.type
_entity_poly.pdbx_seq_one_letter_code
_entity_poly.pdbx_strand_id
1 'polypeptide(L)'
;MVQYHKFAKTKLGGAGGKRRATQDKRLVHFGGFFAKTKFEKDAKEEQRQPRRLKGGRRKSSARKVIFANVASGAVVKKVKILNVIASPDNPHFSRENVITKGSLIETELGKARVTSRPSQSGIVNAVLSKA
;
A
#
# COMPACT_ATOMS: atom_id res chain seq x y z
N MET A 1 7.66 8.14 -12.33
CA MET A 1 6.60 9.04 -12.86
C MET A 1 5.94 9.74 -11.70
N VAL A 2 5.84 11.06 -11.72
CA VAL A 2 5.23 11.86 -10.65
C VAL A 2 3.72 11.90 -10.86
N GLN A 3 2.94 11.67 -9.81
CA GLN A 3 1.50 11.74 -9.91
C GLN A 3 1.01 13.18 -9.77
N TYR A 4 0.04 13.52 -10.59
CA TYR A 4 -0.59 14.81 -10.59
C TYR A 4 -1.93 14.76 -9.85
N HIS A 5 -2.04 15.55 -8.78
CA HIS A 5 -3.25 15.64 -7.96
C HIS A 5 -3.92 17.00 -8.19
N LYS A 6 -4.95 17.01 -9.01
CA LYS A 6 -5.75 18.19 -9.26
C LYS A 6 -7.00 18.21 -8.39
N PHE A 7 -7.33 19.36 -7.83
CA PHE A 7 -8.60 19.54 -7.15
C PHE A 7 -9.77 19.39 -8.11
N ALA A 8 -10.90 18.90 -7.61
CA ALA A 8 -12.12 18.80 -8.39
C ALA A 8 -12.49 20.15 -9.03
N LYS A 9 -12.92 20.12 -10.28
CA LYS A 9 -13.32 21.33 -11.03
C LYS A 9 -14.60 21.97 -10.53
N THR A 10 -15.45 21.22 -9.82
CA THR A 10 -16.73 21.67 -9.28
C THR A 10 -16.63 22.11 -7.83
N LYS A 11 -17.46 23.07 -7.43
CA LYS A 11 -17.60 23.47 -6.04
C LYS A 11 -18.21 22.32 -5.23
N LEU A 12 -17.69 22.09 -4.02
CA LEU A 12 -18.16 21.02 -3.12
C LEU A 12 -19.55 21.31 -2.51
N GLY A 13 -20.06 22.52 -2.66
CA GLY A 13 -21.34 22.95 -2.07
C GLY A 13 -22.61 22.49 -2.80
N GLY A 14 -22.52 21.52 -3.72
CA GLY A 14 -23.68 20.97 -4.43
C GLY A 14 -24.31 21.88 -5.48
N ALA A 15 -23.91 23.14 -5.58
CA ALA A 15 -24.48 24.13 -6.51
C ALA A 15 -24.09 23.97 -7.98
N GLY A 16 -23.31 22.91 -8.32
CA GLY A 16 -22.85 22.65 -9.69
C GLY A 16 -21.91 23.69 -10.29
N GLY A 17 -21.66 24.81 -9.60
CA GLY A 17 -20.81 25.89 -10.08
C GLY A 17 -19.37 25.45 -10.27
N LYS A 18 -18.72 25.95 -11.33
CA LYS A 18 -17.31 25.69 -11.60
C LYS A 18 -16.41 26.48 -10.63
N ARG A 19 -15.40 25.83 -10.10
CA ARG A 19 -14.29 26.55 -9.43
C ARG A 19 -13.52 27.36 -10.47
N ARG A 20 -12.91 28.47 -10.01
CA ARG A 20 -11.94 29.21 -10.84
C ARG A 20 -10.97 28.22 -11.47
N ALA A 21 -10.70 28.40 -12.76
CA ALA A 21 -9.70 27.60 -13.47
C ALA A 21 -8.36 27.76 -12.77
N THR A 22 -7.91 26.71 -12.09
CA THR A 22 -6.54 26.65 -11.59
C THR A 22 -5.67 26.22 -12.76
N GLN A 23 -4.50 26.86 -12.88
CA GLN A 23 -3.53 26.46 -13.88
C GLN A 23 -3.25 24.98 -13.78
N ASP A 24 -3.32 24.29 -14.90
CA ASP A 24 -2.95 22.89 -14.98
C ASP A 24 -1.45 22.76 -14.76
N LYS A 25 -1.04 21.66 -14.14
CA LYS A 25 0.36 21.27 -13.93
C LYS A 25 1.18 22.22 -13.03
N ARG A 26 0.59 22.86 -12.04
CA ARG A 26 1.37 23.55 -11.01
C ARG A 26 2.20 22.56 -10.20
N LEU A 27 3.43 22.94 -9.80
CA LEU A 27 4.31 22.10 -8.96
C LEU A 27 3.66 21.68 -7.65
N VAL A 28 2.80 22.52 -7.06
CA VAL A 28 2.05 22.20 -5.83
C VAL A 28 1.10 21.00 -5.98
N HIS A 29 0.67 20.70 -7.20
CA HIS A 29 -0.20 19.54 -7.48
C HIS A 29 0.57 18.25 -7.74
N PHE A 30 1.88 18.33 -7.91
CA PHE A 30 2.71 17.16 -8.10
C PHE A 30 2.99 16.50 -6.75
N GLY A 31 2.55 15.27 -6.60
CA GLY A 31 2.82 14.43 -5.45
C GLY A 31 3.75 13.28 -5.78
N GLY A 32 4.21 12.60 -4.76
CA GLY A 32 4.90 11.32 -4.93
C GLY A 32 3.94 10.24 -5.45
N PHE A 33 4.48 9.07 -5.73
CA PHE A 33 3.69 7.93 -6.15
C PHE A 33 2.73 7.47 -5.06
N PHE A 34 1.55 7.01 -5.45
CA PHE A 34 0.80 6.09 -4.60
C PHE A 34 1.63 4.81 -4.48
N ALA A 35 2.03 4.50 -3.28
CA ALA A 35 2.76 3.27 -3.05
C ALA A 35 1.75 2.12 -3.05
N LYS A 36 1.49 1.53 -4.23
CA LYS A 36 0.90 0.20 -4.30
C LYS A 36 2.00 -0.78 -3.91
N THR A 37 1.87 -1.42 -2.76
CA THR A 37 2.77 -2.50 -2.36
C THR A 37 2.37 -3.75 -3.11
N LYS A 38 3.26 -4.25 -3.97
CA LYS A 38 3.04 -5.46 -4.74
C LYS A 38 3.86 -6.63 -4.22
N PHE A 39 3.27 -7.79 -4.24
CA PHE A 39 3.98 -9.05 -4.12
C PHE A 39 4.46 -9.50 -5.49
N GLU A 40 5.74 -9.81 -5.61
CA GLU A 40 6.35 -10.36 -6.83
C GLU A 40 7.10 -11.65 -6.48
N LYS A 41 6.69 -12.77 -7.09
CA LYS A 41 7.31 -14.09 -6.86
C LYS A 41 8.78 -14.15 -7.28
N ASP A 42 9.10 -13.47 -8.40
CA ASP A 42 10.42 -13.51 -9.04
C ASP A 42 11.37 -12.41 -8.53
N ALA A 43 10.91 -11.59 -7.59
CA ALA A 43 11.75 -10.54 -7.05
C ALA A 43 12.86 -11.14 -6.17
N LYS A 44 14.12 -10.81 -6.48
CA LYS A 44 15.28 -11.22 -5.68
C LYS A 44 15.37 -10.42 -4.37
N GLU A 45 14.92 -9.17 -4.37
CA GLU A 45 15.06 -8.25 -3.24
C GLU A 45 13.76 -7.47 -2.99
N GLU A 46 13.52 -7.15 -1.72
CA GLU A 46 12.45 -6.25 -1.31
C GLU A 46 12.81 -4.81 -1.67
N GLN A 47 11.87 -4.10 -2.28
CA GLN A 47 12.06 -2.71 -2.63
C GLN A 47 11.27 -1.79 -1.69
N ARG A 48 11.99 -0.93 -0.96
CA ARG A 48 11.42 0.09 -0.08
C ARG A 48 11.79 1.48 -0.60
N GLN A 49 10.85 2.41 -0.51
CA GLN A 49 11.07 3.80 -0.91
C GLN A 49 11.01 4.71 0.30
N PRO A 50 12.14 5.28 0.74
CA PRO A 50 12.14 6.26 1.81
C PRO A 50 11.61 7.60 1.31
N ARG A 51 10.81 8.27 2.15
CA ARG A 51 10.34 9.64 1.92
C ARG A 51 10.76 10.53 3.07
N ARG A 52 11.27 11.71 2.74
CA ARG A 52 11.49 12.77 3.72
C ARG A 52 10.17 13.50 4.00
N LEU A 53 9.87 13.71 5.26
CA LEU A 53 8.71 14.46 5.75
C LEU A 53 9.14 15.80 6.34
N LYS A 54 8.17 16.64 6.66
CA LYS A 54 8.41 17.88 7.41
C LYS A 54 9.12 17.59 8.74
N GLY A 55 10.03 18.46 9.15
CA GLY A 55 10.83 18.29 10.37
C GLY A 55 11.93 17.22 10.29
N GLY A 56 12.38 16.86 9.06
CA GLY A 56 13.49 15.92 8.87
C GLY A 56 13.15 14.45 9.09
N ARG A 57 11.92 14.12 9.47
CA ARG A 57 11.47 12.73 9.65
C ARG A 57 11.52 11.96 8.34
N ARG A 58 11.78 10.67 8.42
CA ARG A 58 11.74 9.75 7.26
C ARG A 58 10.62 8.74 7.44
N LYS A 59 9.95 8.41 6.33
CA LYS A 59 8.93 7.37 6.25
C LYS A 59 9.28 6.45 5.10
N SER A 60 9.32 5.14 5.34
CA SER A 60 9.55 4.15 4.31
C SER A 60 8.23 3.56 3.82
N SER A 61 8.11 3.40 2.52
CA SER A 61 6.97 2.72 1.89
C SER A 61 7.48 1.46 1.23
N ALA A 62 6.85 0.32 1.48
CA ALA A 62 7.15 -0.90 0.75
C ALA A 62 6.56 -0.81 -0.67
N ARG A 63 7.34 -1.14 -1.68
CA ARG A 63 6.89 -1.23 -3.08
C ARG A 63 6.79 -2.66 -3.55
N LYS A 64 7.87 -3.43 -3.37
CA LYS A 64 7.91 -4.85 -3.66
C LYS A 64 8.21 -5.59 -2.37
N VAL A 65 7.45 -6.61 -2.08
CA VAL A 65 7.55 -7.38 -0.85
C VAL A 65 7.57 -8.87 -1.18
N ILE A 66 8.43 -9.60 -0.48
CA ILE A 66 8.57 -11.05 -0.60
C ILE A 66 8.20 -11.73 0.70
N PHE A 67 8.51 -11.08 1.83
CA PHE A 67 8.34 -11.65 3.17
C PHE A 67 7.27 -10.90 3.96
N ALA A 68 6.62 -11.64 4.86
CA ALA A 68 5.74 -11.10 5.88
C ALA A 68 6.15 -11.61 7.26
N ASN A 69 5.99 -10.77 8.27
CA ASN A 69 6.11 -11.17 9.66
C ASN A 69 4.73 -11.68 10.10
N VAL A 70 4.63 -12.97 10.33
CA VAL A 70 3.37 -13.63 10.68
C VAL A 70 3.40 -13.99 12.17
N ALA A 71 2.41 -13.47 12.90
CA ALA A 71 2.20 -13.82 14.30
C ALA A 71 1.33 -15.08 14.40
N SER A 72 1.85 -16.08 15.10
CA SER A 72 1.16 -17.30 15.47
C SER A 72 1.14 -17.40 17.00
N GLY A 73 0.07 -16.90 17.61
CA GLY A 73 0.00 -16.75 19.06
C GLY A 73 1.08 -15.80 19.60
N ALA A 74 1.94 -16.28 20.48
CA ALA A 74 3.01 -15.49 21.11
C ALA A 74 4.28 -15.35 20.23
N VAL A 75 4.40 -16.12 19.15
CA VAL A 75 5.63 -16.17 18.33
C VAL A 75 5.40 -15.46 17.01
N VAL A 76 6.36 -14.61 16.60
CA VAL A 76 6.36 -13.96 15.29
C VAL A 76 7.48 -14.58 14.44
N LYS A 77 7.12 -15.05 13.25
CA LYS A 77 8.06 -15.62 12.28
C LYS A 77 8.07 -14.82 10.98
N LYS A 78 9.25 -14.61 10.40
CA LYS A 78 9.38 -14.05 9.06
C LYS A 78 9.23 -15.19 8.05
N VAL A 79 8.24 -15.08 7.16
CA VAL A 79 7.81 -16.14 6.24
C VAL A 79 7.68 -15.57 4.84
N LYS A 80 7.89 -16.38 3.82
CA LYS A 80 7.62 -16.00 2.44
C LYS A 80 6.12 -15.92 2.18
N ILE A 81 5.73 -14.94 1.38
CA ILE A 81 4.39 -14.79 0.84
C ILE A 81 4.34 -15.64 -0.43
N LEU A 82 3.30 -16.47 -0.57
CA LEU A 82 3.08 -17.30 -1.74
C LEU A 82 2.11 -16.66 -2.72
N ASN A 83 1.02 -16.07 -2.18
CA ASN A 83 -0.03 -15.48 -2.99
C ASN A 83 -0.85 -14.45 -2.21
N VAL A 84 -1.63 -13.62 -2.93
CA VAL A 84 -2.64 -12.73 -2.35
C VAL A 84 -4.03 -13.27 -2.71
N ILE A 85 -4.75 -13.77 -1.70
CA ILE A 85 -6.04 -14.46 -1.91
C ILE A 85 -7.15 -13.43 -2.15
N ALA A 86 -7.30 -12.47 -1.24
CA ALA A 86 -8.36 -11.49 -1.28
C ALA A 86 -7.92 -10.15 -0.68
N SER A 87 -8.51 -9.08 -1.18
CA SER A 87 -8.34 -7.75 -0.61
C SER A 87 -9.72 -7.13 -0.37
N PRO A 88 -10.07 -6.76 0.88
CA PRO A 88 -11.36 -6.17 1.19
C PRO A 88 -11.51 -4.76 0.62
N ASP A 89 -10.39 -4.06 0.36
CA ASP A 89 -10.40 -2.69 -0.16
C ASP A 89 -10.85 -2.63 -1.63
N ASN A 90 -10.39 -3.59 -2.45
CA ASN A 90 -10.72 -3.65 -3.86
C ASN A 90 -10.48 -5.07 -4.40
N PRO A 91 -11.49 -5.67 -5.07
CA PRO A 91 -11.35 -7.01 -5.66
C PRO A 91 -10.25 -7.13 -6.71
N HIS A 92 -9.92 -6.02 -7.39
CA HIS A 92 -8.86 -6.00 -8.40
C HIS A 92 -7.45 -6.12 -7.79
N PHE A 93 -7.29 -5.75 -6.51
CA PHE A 93 -5.98 -5.80 -5.85
C PHE A 93 -5.45 -7.21 -5.68
N SER A 94 -6.32 -8.21 -5.50
CA SER A 94 -5.88 -9.61 -5.46
C SER A 94 -5.29 -10.07 -6.78
N ARG A 95 -5.88 -9.67 -7.92
CA ARG A 95 -5.37 -9.98 -9.28
C ARG A 95 -4.04 -9.27 -9.56
N GLU A 96 -3.87 -8.06 -9.04
CA GLU A 96 -2.64 -7.27 -9.18
C GLU A 96 -1.57 -7.66 -8.15
N ASN A 97 -1.82 -8.61 -7.26
CA ASN A 97 -0.96 -8.97 -6.13
C ASN A 97 -0.61 -7.78 -5.22
N VAL A 98 -1.55 -6.86 -5.04
CA VAL A 98 -1.40 -5.68 -4.17
C VAL A 98 -1.80 -6.04 -2.75
N ILE A 99 -0.90 -5.75 -1.80
CA ILE A 99 -1.11 -6.01 -0.38
C ILE A 99 -1.50 -4.70 0.33
N THR A 100 -2.67 -4.71 0.95
CA THR A 100 -3.19 -3.61 1.77
C THR A 100 -3.47 -4.09 3.20
N LYS A 101 -3.82 -3.19 4.09
CA LYS A 101 -4.28 -3.56 5.44
C LYS A 101 -5.58 -4.35 5.31
N GLY A 102 -5.66 -5.51 5.98
CA GLY A 102 -6.82 -6.38 5.94
C GLY A 102 -6.81 -7.42 4.82
N SER A 103 -5.88 -7.34 3.87
CA SER A 103 -5.74 -8.37 2.82
C SER A 103 -5.46 -9.74 3.41
N LEU A 104 -6.02 -10.78 2.78
CA LEU A 104 -5.72 -12.17 3.07
C LEU A 104 -4.60 -12.63 2.15
N ILE A 105 -3.50 -13.02 2.74
CA ILE A 105 -2.31 -13.54 2.05
C ILE A 105 -2.10 -15.00 2.39
N GLU A 106 -1.59 -15.73 1.45
CA GLU A 106 -1.12 -17.10 1.63
C GLU A 106 0.37 -17.08 1.91
N THR A 107 0.78 -17.75 2.96
CA THR A 107 2.16 -17.86 3.41
C THR A 107 2.54 -19.32 3.62
N GLU A 108 3.82 -19.62 3.78
CA GLU A 108 4.30 -20.98 4.09
C GLU A 108 3.69 -21.55 5.39
N LEU A 109 3.24 -20.69 6.32
CA LEU A 109 2.59 -21.10 7.57
C LEU A 109 1.07 -21.23 7.44
N GLY A 110 0.50 -20.85 6.29
CA GLY A 110 -0.94 -20.85 6.05
C GLY A 110 -1.51 -19.48 5.71
N LYS A 111 -2.84 -19.37 5.78
CA LYS A 111 -3.55 -18.12 5.48
C LYS A 111 -3.36 -17.11 6.61
N ALA A 112 -3.00 -15.88 6.26
CA ALA A 112 -2.77 -14.82 7.22
C ALA A 112 -3.45 -13.51 6.80
N ARG A 113 -3.98 -12.77 7.76
CA ARG A 113 -4.59 -11.45 7.56
C ARG A 113 -3.58 -10.35 7.87
N VAL A 114 -3.37 -9.45 6.93
CA VAL A 114 -2.45 -8.32 7.09
C VAL A 114 -3.02 -7.28 8.05
N THR A 115 -2.24 -6.90 9.04
CA THR A 115 -2.62 -5.92 10.08
C THR A 115 -1.95 -4.56 9.88
N SER A 116 -0.76 -4.53 9.28
CA SER A 116 -0.01 -3.30 9.01
C SER A 116 -0.50 -2.58 7.75
N ARG A 117 0.03 -1.38 7.53
CA ARG A 117 -0.10 -0.62 6.26
C ARG A 117 1.25 -0.62 5.54
N PRO A 118 1.53 -1.57 4.65
CA PRO A 118 2.86 -1.73 4.06
C PRO A 118 3.33 -0.50 3.28
N SER A 119 2.41 0.20 2.63
CA SER A 119 2.69 1.45 1.92
C SER A 119 3.12 2.61 2.82
N GLN A 120 2.95 2.49 4.14
CA GLN A 120 3.31 3.52 5.11
C GLN A 120 4.40 3.08 6.09
N SER A 121 4.35 1.82 6.55
CA SER A 121 5.30 1.26 7.52
C SER A 121 6.53 0.62 6.87
N GLY A 122 6.42 0.26 5.59
CA GLY A 122 7.50 -0.41 4.86
C GLY A 122 7.64 -1.90 5.16
N ILE A 123 6.75 -2.47 5.99
CA ILE A 123 6.80 -3.86 6.45
C ILE A 123 5.40 -4.46 6.38
N VAL A 124 5.32 -5.74 6.03
CA VAL A 124 4.08 -6.51 6.09
C VAL A 124 4.06 -7.29 7.41
N ASN A 125 3.14 -6.93 8.29
CA ASN A 125 2.84 -7.72 9.49
C ASN A 125 1.46 -8.35 9.29
N ALA A 126 1.32 -9.60 9.65
CA ALA A 126 0.09 -10.35 9.52
C ALA A 126 -0.13 -11.27 10.73
N VAL A 127 -1.36 -11.68 10.92
CA VAL A 127 -1.77 -12.66 11.94
C VAL A 127 -2.38 -13.85 11.23
N LEU A 128 -2.04 -15.07 11.66
CA LEU A 128 -2.66 -16.28 11.13
C LEU A 128 -4.17 -16.21 11.30
N SER A 129 -4.87 -16.39 10.20
CA SER A 129 -6.33 -16.53 10.22
C SER A 129 -6.63 -17.96 10.62
N LYS A 130 -7.32 -18.15 11.74
CA LYS A 130 -7.94 -19.42 12.01
C LYS A 130 -8.94 -19.69 10.88
N ALA A 131 -8.83 -20.84 10.25
CA ALA A 131 -9.78 -21.31 9.24
C ALA A 131 -11.17 -21.41 9.82
#